data_1f4cabf1a3dd5da5f2eae8457f9f3081
#
_entry.id   1f4cabf1a3dd5da5f2eae8457f9f3081
#
_cell.length_a   1.000
_cell.length_b   1.000
_cell.length_c   1.000
_cell.angle_alpha   90.00
_cell.angle_beta   90.00
_cell.angle_gamma   90.00
#
_symmetry.space_group_name_H-M   'P 1'
#
loop_
_entity.id
_entity.type
_entity.pdbx_description
1 polymer ?
#
loop_
_entity_poly.entity_id
_entity_poly.type
_entity_poly.pdbx_seq_one_letter_code
_entity_poly.pdbx_strand_id
1 'polypeptide(L)'
;MKIISSLIICLFSFGIAKASQKGLDNYNIVWNSPSANSLESMPCGGGDIGMNVWVEDGDLLIYISRSGTFDELNSFPKLGRIRITMSPNPLENPDHFHQELKLKEGYVEIKARKNGTETTINIWADVFNPVSHIDVTSNVPTKLYATYEGWRFKERVLSKPETEVCRTYMNAPVKAIVKCDTVKFDDTSVLFYHRNTGESAFDLAIKQQKLEPIKDKFWNPINKLTFGGRLFAPNMIPAGNTQGKYASTDYKGWQLCSINPSRKHNIKVVMHTAYAESIDEWLQELSETEKKIIANEKSIRKATLKWWNDFWDRSYIFIDNDIPDPKNEKWQVGRNYQVFRYQLACNAYGSYPTKFNGGLFTTDPEYINKSFNYSPDFRKWGGGSFTAQNQRLVYWPMLKSGDFDMMKSQFDFYNNMLNNAELRSMHYWGHQGACFTEQIENFGLPVGFEYSWKRPE
;
A
#
# COMPACT_ATOMS: atom_id res chain seq x y z
N MET A 1 -61.79 -43.90 9.86
CA MET A 1 -60.71 -43.69 10.84
C MET A 1 -59.57 -42.94 10.09
N LYS A 2 -59.50 -41.65 10.24
CA LYS A 2 -58.48 -40.79 9.58
C LYS A 2 -57.37 -40.60 10.60
N ILE A 3 -56.16 -41.04 10.29
CA ILE A 3 -54.96 -40.79 11.07
C ILE A 3 -54.38 -39.52 10.56
N ILE A 4 -54.37 -38.47 11.40
CA ILE A 4 -53.67 -37.19 11.14
C ILE A 4 -52.27 -37.33 11.72
N SER A 5 -51.29 -37.42 10.85
CA SER A 5 -49.86 -37.33 11.23
C SER A 5 -49.47 -35.84 11.39
N SER A 6 -49.32 -35.43 12.62
CA SER A 6 -48.76 -34.09 12.94
C SER A 6 -47.26 -34.13 12.77
N LEU A 7 -46.75 -33.42 11.74
CA LEU A 7 -45.33 -33.22 11.52
C LEU A 7 -44.89 -32.04 12.42
N ILE A 8 -44.16 -32.34 13.49
CA ILE A 8 -43.53 -31.30 14.32
C ILE A 8 -42.24 -30.87 13.64
N ILE A 9 -42.26 -29.72 13.00
CA ILE A 9 -41.04 -29.04 12.48
C ILE A 9 -40.36 -28.31 13.67
N CYS A 10 -39.32 -28.93 14.23
CA CYS A 10 -38.40 -28.25 15.13
C CYS A 10 -37.57 -27.24 14.35
N LEU A 11 -37.98 -25.99 14.36
CA LEU A 11 -37.15 -24.86 13.97
C LEU A 11 -36.02 -24.67 15.01
N PHE A 12 -34.88 -25.29 14.76
CA PHE A 12 -33.64 -24.86 15.43
C PHE A 12 -33.27 -23.48 14.93
N SER A 13 -33.68 -22.44 15.62
CA SER A 13 -33.09 -21.14 15.52
C SER A 13 -31.65 -21.27 16.05
N PHE A 14 -30.67 -21.44 15.15
CA PHE A 14 -29.30 -21.18 15.45
C PHE A 14 -29.20 -19.68 15.73
N GLY A 15 -29.33 -19.27 16.98
CA GLY A 15 -28.85 -18.00 17.45
C GLY A 15 -27.36 -17.99 17.18
N ILE A 16 -26.93 -17.32 16.10
CA ILE A 16 -25.52 -16.95 15.91
C ILE A 16 -25.21 -16.02 17.09
N ALA A 17 -24.66 -16.59 18.16
CA ALA A 17 -24.07 -15.79 19.21
C ALA A 17 -23.00 -14.92 18.51
N LYS A 18 -23.22 -13.60 18.42
CA LYS A 18 -22.18 -12.67 18.00
C LYS A 18 -21.04 -12.86 18.97
N ALA A 19 -20.00 -13.54 18.53
CA ALA A 19 -18.80 -13.71 19.31
C ALA A 19 -18.22 -12.33 19.60
N SER A 20 -17.92 -12.09 20.86
CA SER A 20 -17.45 -10.81 21.34
C SER A 20 -16.02 -10.57 20.85
N GLN A 21 -15.76 -9.44 20.16
CA GLN A 21 -14.41 -8.94 19.86
C GLN A 21 -13.67 -8.45 21.13
N LYS A 22 -14.16 -8.80 22.32
CA LYS A 22 -13.48 -8.51 23.58
C LYS A 22 -12.10 -9.13 23.57
N GLY A 23 -11.08 -8.31 23.69
CA GLY A 23 -9.68 -8.74 23.75
C GLY A 23 -8.86 -8.47 22.48
N LEU A 24 -9.47 -8.05 21.35
CA LEU A 24 -8.68 -7.68 20.16
C LEU A 24 -7.73 -6.51 20.45
N ASP A 25 -8.19 -5.54 21.24
CA ASP A 25 -7.39 -4.36 21.64
C ASP A 25 -6.13 -4.75 22.43
N ASN A 26 -6.11 -5.91 23.09
CA ASN A 26 -4.93 -6.42 23.78
C ASN A 26 -3.82 -6.89 22.82
N TYR A 27 -4.07 -6.94 21.52
CA TYR A 27 -3.10 -7.21 20.48
C TYR A 27 -2.68 -5.97 19.70
N ASN A 28 -3.18 -4.77 20.04
CA ASN A 28 -2.74 -3.54 19.41
C ASN A 28 -1.21 -3.40 19.49
N ILE A 29 -0.62 -2.84 18.43
CA ILE A 29 0.82 -2.52 18.42
C ILE A 29 0.99 -1.17 19.10
N VAL A 30 1.87 -1.11 20.10
CA VAL A 30 2.08 0.09 20.91
C VAL A 30 3.57 0.44 20.97
N TRP A 31 3.89 1.70 20.65
CA TRP A 31 5.20 2.32 20.89
C TRP A 31 5.04 3.43 21.95
N ASN A 32 5.90 3.43 22.96
CA ASN A 32 5.93 4.45 24.00
C ASN A 32 7.12 5.41 23.87
N SER A 33 7.81 5.35 22.74
CA SER A 33 8.89 6.27 22.33
C SER A 33 8.82 6.50 20.84
N PRO A 34 9.29 7.66 20.34
CA PRO A 34 9.54 7.84 18.92
C PRO A 34 10.45 6.75 18.35
N SER A 35 10.36 6.50 17.07
CA SER A 35 11.11 5.47 16.34
C SER A 35 12.53 5.94 16.04
N ALA A 36 13.46 4.98 15.95
CA ALA A 36 14.83 5.26 15.53
C ALA A 36 14.97 5.46 14.02
N ASN A 37 14.09 4.84 13.21
CA ASN A 37 14.05 4.94 11.76
C ASN A 37 12.79 4.26 11.19
N SER A 38 12.66 4.22 9.85
CA SER A 38 11.52 3.63 9.15
C SER A 38 11.30 2.13 9.38
N LEU A 39 12.29 1.38 9.85
CA LEU A 39 12.13 -0.05 10.16
C LEU A 39 11.17 -0.27 11.34
N GLU A 40 11.08 0.70 12.24
CA GLU A 40 10.14 0.69 13.37
C GLU A 40 8.77 1.31 13.02
N SER A 41 8.53 1.59 11.74
CA SER A 41 7.25 2.14 11.30
C SER A 41 6.09 1.19 11.56
N MET A 42 4.96 1.78 11.93
CA MET A 42 3.71 1.07 12.20
C MET A 42 2.89 0.96 10.90
N PRO A 43 2.44 -0.24 10.49
CA PRO A 43 1.61 -0.40 9.31
C PRO A 43 0.23 0.23 9.54
N CYS A 44 -0.26 0.98 8.58
CA CYS A 44 -1.61 1.55 8.57
C CYS A 44 -2.19 1.48 7.17
N GLY A 45 -3.45 1.09 6.99
CA GLY A 45 -3.99 1.00 5.64
C GLY A 45 -5.46 0.64 5.59
N GLY A 46 -5.95 0.42 4.37
CA GLY A 46 -7.33 0.01 4.09
C GLY A 46 -7.64 0.07 2.60
N GLY A 47 -8.57 -0.76 2.13
CA GLY A 47 -8.98 -0.83 0.74
C GLY A 47 -7.88 -1.34 -0.19
N ASP A 48 -7.03 -0.47 -0.67
CA ASP A 48 -5.88 -0.76 -1.52
C ASP A 48 -4.65 0.12 -1.19
N ILE A 49 -4.69 0.80 -0.04
CA ILE A 49 -3.68 1.73 0.43
C ILE A 49 -2.92 1.13 1.61
N GLY A 50 -1.59 1.27 1.58
CA GLY A 50 -0.71 0.99 2.70
C GLY A 50 0.17 2.18 3.04
N MET A 51 0.31 2.42 4.34
CA MET A 51 1.16 3.46 4.90
C MET A 51 2.10 2.87 5.95
N ASN A 52 3.36 3.29 5.93
CA ASN A 52 4.28 3.07 7.03
C ASN A 52 4.32 4.37 7.84
N VAL A 53 3.95 4.33 9.12
CA VAL A 53 3.79 5.52 9.98
C VAL A 53 4.80 5.48 11.11
N TRP A 54 5.64 6.51 11.24
CA TRP A 54 6.59 6.62 12.36
C TRP A 54 6.88 8.08 12.71
N VAL A 55 7.34 8.30 13.92
CA VAL A 55 7.83 9.59 14.40
C VAL A 55 9.32 9.48 14.65
N GLU A 56 10.11 10.35 14.03
CA GLU A 56 11.57 10.37 14.11
C GLU A 56 12.05 11.83 14.14
N ASP A 57 12.95 12.18 15.05
CA ASP A 57 13.54 13.53 15.18
C ASP A 57 12.50 14.67 15.26
N GLY A 58 11.34 14.41 15.84
CA GLY A 58 10.27 15.39 15.97
C GLY A 58 9.35 15.52 14.76
N ASP A 59 9.57 14.77 13.70
CA ASP A 59 8.71 14.74 12.51
C ASP A 59 7.84 13.49 12.49
N LEU A 60 6.59 13.65 12.10
CA LEU A 60 5.77 12.52 11.68
C LEU A 60 6.06 12.22 10.21
N LEU A 61 6.48 10.99 9.93
CA LEU A 61 6.84 10.50 8.61
C LEU A 61 5.89 9.38 8.19
N ILE A 62 5.44 9.43 6.92
CA ILE A 62 4.49 8.46 6.39
C ILE A 62 4.90 8.07 4.97
N TYR A 63 5.37 6.84 4.76
CA TYR A 63 5.42 6.29 3.40
C TYR A 63 4.02 5.95 2.92
N ILE A 64 3.72 6.26 1.66
CA ILE A 64 2.44 5.94 1.01
C ILE A 64 2.65 4.97 -0.15
N SER A 65 1.82 3.93 -0.19
CA SER A 65 1.79 2.92 -1.24
C SER A 65 0.36 2.61 -1.63
N ARG A 66 0.14 2.23 -2.88
CA ARG A 66 -1.17 1.80 -3.38
C ARG A 66 -1.01 0.58 -4.28
N SER A 67 -1.97 -0.33 -4.25
CA SER A 67 -2.00 -1.49 -5.14
C SER A 67 -2.09 -1.08 -6.61
N GLY A 68 -1.30 -1.72 -7.47
CA GLY A 68 -1.37 -1.50 -8.92
C GLY A 68 -0.48 -0.37 -9.46
N THR A 69 0.38 0.23 -8.66
CA THR A 69 1.32 1.27 -9.11
C THR A 69 2.61 0.64 -9.64
N PHE A 70 2.61 0.21 -10.91
CA PHE A 70 3.78 -0.40 -11.54
C PHE A 70 4.39 0.54 -12.58
N ASP A 71 5.70 0.79 -12.49
CA ASP A 71 6.43 1.61 -13.46
C ASP A 71 6.83 0.82 -14.73
N GLU A 72 7.55 1.44 -15.66
CA GLU A 72 8.01 0.81 -16.90
C GLU A 72 8.91 -0.40 -16.66
N LEU A 73 9.63 -0.41 -15.54
CA LEU A 73 10.48 -1.55 -15.17
C LEU A 73 9.68 -2.72 -14.59
N ASN A 74 8.36 -2.54 -14.42
CA ASN A 74 7.50 -3.43 -13.66
C ASN A 74 8.00 -3.59 -12.20
N SER A 75 8.57 -2.52 -11.64
CA SER A 75 8.79 -2.41 -10.21
C SER A 75 7.50 -1.97 -9.52
N PHE A 76 7.47 -2.00 -8.20
CA PHE A 76 6.30 -1.58 -7.42
C PHE A 76 6.70 -0.43 -6.49
N PRO A 77 6.86 0.80 -7.04
CA PRO A 77 7.32 1.94 -6.28
C PRO A 77 6.28 2.44 -5.28
N LYS A 78 6.78 3.04 -4.21
CA LYS A 78 5.97 3.87 -3.33
C LYS A 78 5.53 5.14 -4.04
N LEU A 79 4.42 5.71 -3.61
CA LEU A 79 3.92 6.99 -4.13
C LEU A 79 4.65 8.21 -3.52
N GLY A 80 5.57 8.00 -2.59
CA GLY A 80 6.35 9.04 -1.93
C GLY A 80 6.29 8.94 -0.41
N ARG A 81 6.74 10.00 0.27
CA ARG A 81 6.68 10.16 1.72
C ARG A 81 6.02 11.49 2.07
N ILE A 82 5.15 11.47 3.07
CA ILE A 82 4.60 12.68 3.68
C ILE A 82 5.36 12.94 4.97
N ARG A 83 5.82 14.17 5.16
CA ARG A 83 6.41 14.67 6.40
C ARG A 83 5.49 15.73 7.00
N ILE A 84 5.15 15.58 8.28
CA ILE A 84 4.40 16.58 9.04
C ILE A 84 5.29 17.11 10.14
N THR A 85 5.48 18.42 10.14
CA THR A 85 6.15 19.18 11.18
C THR A 85 5.19 20.21 11.78
N MET A 86 5.37 20.58 13.02
CA MET A 86 4.46 21.54 13.67
C MET A 86 5.20 22.49 14.62
N SER A 87 4.60 23.63 14.92
CA SER A 87 5.13 24.61 15.87
C SER A 87 3.98 25.21 16.69
N PRO A 88 3.97 25.06 18.05
CA PRO A 88 4.93 24.28 18.85
C PRO A 88 4.92 22.79 18.49
N ASN A 89 6.05 22.09 18.71
CA ASN A 89 6.23 20.69 18.33
C ASN A 89 6.34 19.74 19.54
N PRO A 90 5.26 19.06 19.93
CA PRO A 90 5.31 18.10 21.02
C PRO A 90 5.88 16.73 20.61
N LEU A 91 6.16 16.47 19.33
CA LEU A 91 6.80 15.24 18.86
C LEU A 91 8.32 15.26 19.06
N GLU A 92 8.91 16.47 19.19
CA GLU A 92 10.34 16.64 19.39
C GLU A 92 10.73 16.48 20.86
N ASN A 93 11.44 15.40 21.24
CA ASN A 93 11.82 15.07 22.61
C ASN A 93 10.60 15.19 23.59
N PRO A 94 9.54 14.38 23.41
CA PRO A 94 8.31 14.46 24.17
C PRO A 94 8.49 14.07 25.64
N ASP A 95 7.77 14.74 26.55
CA ASP A 95 7.65 14.32 27.96
C ASP A 95 6.80 13.05 28.09
N HIS A 96 5.86 12.87 27.13
CA HIS A 96 5.02 11.68 27.00
C HIS A 96 4.78 11.40 25.51
N PHE A 97 4.98 10.15 25.13
CA PHE A 97 4.72 9.66 23.77
C PHE A 97 3.96 8.34 23.81
N HIS A 98 2.97 8.22 22.95
CA HIS A 98 2.21 6.98 22.77
C HIS A 98 1.75 6.90 21.31
N GLN A 99 2.18 5.88 20.60
CA GLN A 99 1.73 5.56 19.24
C GLN A 99 1.11 4.16 19.25
N GLU A 100 -0.12 4.04 18.74
CA GLU A 100 -0.86 2.80 18.80
C GLU A 100 -1.59 2.50 17.48
N LEU A 101 -1.40 1.30 16.94
CA LEU A 101 -2.26 0.76 15.88
C LEU A 101 -3.52 0.19 16.52
N LYS A 102 -4.64 0.85 16.30
CA LYS A 102 -5.98 0.43 16.70
C LYS A 102 -6.50 -0.60 15.68
N LEU A 103 -6.21 -1.87 15.92
CA LEU A 103 -6.56 -2.96 14.98
C LEU A 103 -8.05 -2.98 14.66
N LYS A 104 -8.88 -2.83 15.69
CA LYS A 104 -10.34 -2.90 15.59
C LYS A 104 -10.94 -1.85 14.66
N GLU A 105 -10.42 -0.64 14.67
CA GLU A 105 -10.89 0.50 13.89
C GLU A 105 -10.02 0.80 12.67
N GLY A 106 -8.88 0.11 12.52
CA GLY A 106 -7.99 0.21 11.37
C GLY A 106 -7.27 1.54 11.21
N TYR A 107 -6.81 2.16 12.31
CA TYR A 107 -6.07 3.43 12.26
C TYR A 107 -4.91 3.49 13.25
N VAL A 108 -3.97 4.40 13.02
CA VAL A 108 -2.88 4.71 13.95
C VAL A 108 -3.23 5.99 14.71
N GLU A 109 -3.15 5.93 16.05
CA GLU A 109 -3.25 7.07 16.95
C GLU A 109 -1.88 7.41 17.52
N ILE A 110 -1.49 8.70 17.46
CA ILE A 110 -0.27 9.21 18.10
C ILE A 110 -0.67 10.28 19.09
N LYS A 111 -0.25 10.14 20.34
CA LYS A 111 -0.39 11.13 21.40
C LYS A 111 0.99 11.55 21.90
N ALA A 112 1.24 12.84 21.88
CA ALA A 112 2.50 13.41 22.39
C ALA A 112 2.23 14.63 23.25
N ARG A 113 3.07 14.80 24.29
CA ARG A 113 3.04 15.97 25.15
C ARG A 113 4.46 16.47 25.39
N LYS A 114 4.63 17.80 25.32
CA LYS A 114 5.88 18.49 25.65
C LYS A 114 5.57 19.87 26.22
N ASN A 115 6.09 20.19 27.41
CA ASN A 115 5.93 21.51 28.04
C ASN A 115 4.48 22.01 28.08
N GLY A 116 3.52 21.12 28.39
CA GLY A 116 2.09 21.46 28.46
C GLY A 116 1.38 21.53 27.10
N THR A 117 2.09 21.47 25.97
CA THR A 117 1.49 21.29 24.66
C THR A 117 1.18 19.82 24.44
N GLU A 118 -0.09 19.52 24.14
CA GLU A 118 -0.56 18.16 23.84
C GLU A 118 -1.09 18.09 22.41
N THR A 119 -0.75 17.01 21.72
CA THR A 119 -1.30 16.75 20.39
C THR A 119 -1.76 15.30 20.27
N THR A 120 -2.83 15.09 19.48
CA THR A 120 -3.32 13.79 19.06
C THR A 120 -3.39 13.80 17.54
N ILE A 121 -2.79 12.79 16.91
CA ILE A 121 -2.80 12.62 15.45
C ILE A 121 -3.43 11.26 15.16
N ASN A 122 -4.47 11.26 14.30
CA ASN A 122 -5.10 10.03 13.80
C ASN A 122 -4.79 9.88 12.32
N ILE A 123 -4.21 8.73 11.95
CA ILE A 123 -3.87 8.41 10.56
C ILE A 123 -4.69 7.19 10.14
N TRP A 124 -5.43 7.29 9.04
CA TRP A 124 -6.27 6.21 8.54
C TRP A 124 -6.46 6.28 7.02
N ALA A 125 -6.71 5.13 6.40
CA ALA A 125 -7.10 5.02 5.00
C ALA A 125 -8.60 4.71 4.90
N ASP A 126 -9.27 5.31 3.92
CA ASP A 126 -10.63 4.91 3.57
C ASP A 126 -10.59 3.56 2.84
N VAL A 127 -11.45 2.64 3.25
CA VAL A 127 -11.53 1.29 2.67
C VAL A 127 -12.16 1.32 1.26
N PHE A 128 -13.00 2.28 0.97
CA PHE A 128 -13.81 2.33 -0.26
C PHE A 128 -13.40 3.43 -1.25
N ASN A 129 -12.58 4.38 -0.79
CA ASN A 129 -12.10 5.47 -1.62
C ASN A 129 -10.58 5.62 -1.47
N PRO A 130 -9.86 5.97 -2.55
CA PRO A 130 -8.40 5.99 -2.55
C PRO A 130 -7.85 7.25 -1.84
N VAL A 131 -8.08 7.36 -0.53
CA VAL A 131 -7.65 8.52 0.25
C VAL A 131 -7.09 8.12 1.62
N SER A 132 -5.98 8.74 1.99
CA SER A 132 -5.41 8.73 3.34
C SER A 132 -5.76 10.03 4.05
N HIS A 133 -6.06 9.93 5.33
CA HIS A 133 -6.39 11.05 6.21
C HIS A 133 -5.35 11.16 7.34
N ILE A 134 -4.93 12.38 7.64
CA ILE A 134 -4.06 12.72 8.76
C ILE A 134 -4.76 13.85 9.52
N ASP A 135 -5.38 13.51 10.65
CA ASP A 135 -6.17 14.41 11.47
C ASP A 135 -5.36 14.81 12.70
N VAL A 136 -4.96 16.08 12.79
CA VAL A 136 -4.17 16.62 13.90
C VAL A 136 -5.05 17.47 14.79
N THR A 137 -5.01 17.21 16.10
CA THR A 137 -5.69 18.02 17.12
C THR A 137 -4.70 18.38 18.21
N SER A 138 -4.64 19.66 18.60
CA SER A 138 -3.77 20.15 19.67
C SER A 138 -4.57 20.99 20.68
N ASN A 139 -4.12 21.02 21.94
CA ASN A 139 -4.69 21.87 22.98
C ASN A 139 -4.35 23.36 22.79
N VAL A 140 -3.34 23.68 21.96
CA VAL A 140 -2.94 25.05 21.58
C VAL A 140 -3.00 25.24 20.07
N PRO A 141 -3.18 26.48 19.56
CA PRO A 141 -3.04 26.75 18.13
C PRO A 141 -1.63 26.40 17.65
N THR A 142 -1.53 25.61 16.59
CA THR A 142 -0.27 25.07 16.05
C THR A 142 -0.14 25.46 14.58
N LYS A 143 1.02 25.98 14.19
CA LYS A 143 1.41 26.12 12.79
C LYS A 143 1.83 24.76 12.28
N LEU A 144 1.28 24.31 11.15
CA LEU A 144 1.56 22.98 10.62
C LEU A 144 2.17 23.09 9.22
N TYR A 145 3.13 22.23 8.95
CA TYR A 145 3.75 22.04 7.65
C TYR A 145 3.53 20.59 7.19
N ALA A 146 3.07 20.42 5.95
CA ALA A 146 2.90 19.14 5.30
C ALA A 146 3.75 19.12 4.02
N THR A 147 4.73 18.25 3.96
CA THR A 147 5.66 18.15 2.84
C THR A 147 5.47 16.81 2.13
N TYR A 148 5.21 16.85 0.83
CA TYR A 148 5.38 15.67 -0.03
C TYR A 148 6.86 15.55 -0.40
N GLU A 149 7.46 14.38 -0.20
CA GLU A 149 8.85 14.07 -0.52
C GLU A 149 8.91 12.97 -1.57
N GLY A 150 9.58 13.27 -2.70
CA GLY A 150 9.80 12.34 -3.80
C GLY A 150 11.28 12.15 -4.09
N TRP A 151 11.70 10.93 -4.33
CA TRP A 151 13.11 10.57 -4.65
C TRP A 151 13.30 10.25 -6.14
N ARG A 152 12.24 10.09 -6.92
CA ARG A 152 12.32 9.94 -8.38
C ARG A 152 12.25 11.30 -9.10
N PHE A 153 13.11 12.26 -8.70
CA PHE A 153 13.18 13.60 -9.29
C PHE A 153 14.26 13.75 -10.37
N LYS A 154 15.02 12.69 -10.61
CA LYS A 154 16.01 12.56 -11.68
C LYS A 154 16.06 11.10 -12.15
N GLU A 155 16.31 10.88 -13.44
CA GLU A 155 16.52 9.53 -13.96
C GLU A 155 17.74 8.89 -13.31
N ARG A 156 17.65 7.58 -13.08
CA ARG A 156 18.70 6.80 -12.44
C ARG A 156 18.78 5.40 -13.01
N VAL A 157 19.98 4.97 -13.37
CA VAL A 157 20.24 3.58 -13.74
C VAL A 157 20.34 2.74 -12.46
N LEU A 158 19.60 1.64 -12.40
CA LEU A 158 19.71 0.66 -11.33
C LEU A 158 21.07 -0.05 -11.38
N SER A 159 21.67 -0.27 -10.23
CA SER A 159 22.82 -1.16 -10.10
C SER A 159 22.40 -2.61 -10.37
N LYS A 160 23.35 -3.48 -10.77
CA LYS A 160 23.05 -4.88 -11.07
C LYS A 160 22.34 -5.62 -9.92
N PRO A 161 22.76 -5.51 -8.64
CA PRO A 161 22.03 -6.15 -7.55
C PRO A 161 20.64 -5.52 -7.30
N GLU A 162 20.48 -4.23 -7.57
CA GLU A 162 19.21 -3.54 -7.39
C GLU A 162 18.15 -3.97 -8.42
N THR A 163 18.55 -4.52 -9.58
CA THR A 163 17.60 -5.03 -10.59
C THR A 163 16.73 -6.19 -10.09
N GLU A 164 16.97 -6.72 -8.88
CA GLU A 164 16.03 -7.65 -8.24
C GLU A 164 14.63 -7.06 -8.05
N VAL A 165 14.48 -5.74 -8.05
CA VAL A 165 13.17 -5.07 -7.98
C VAL A 165 12.36 -5.23 -9.27
N CYS A 166 13.04 -5.49 -10.41
CA CYS A 166 12.44 -5.65 -11.74
C CYS A 166 13.03 -6.89 -12.43
N ARG A 167 12.46 -8.05 -12.14
CA ARG A 167 13.01 -9.38 -12.50
C ARG A 167 13.27 -9.56 -13.99
N THR A 168 12.46 -8.97 -14.85
CA THR A 168 12.66 -9.03 -16.31
C THR A 168 13.98 -8.35 -16.76
N TYR A 169 14.45 -7.35 -16.00
CA TYR A 169 15.73 -6.68 -16.28
C TYR A 169 16.96 -7.38 -15.68
N MET A 170 16.77 -8.39 -14.85
CA MET A 170 17.92 -9.14 -14.29
C MET A 170 18.72 -9.81 -15.40
N ASN A 171 20.02 -9.46 -15.50
CA ASN A 171 20.95 -9.92 -16.55
C ASN A 171 20.51 -9.57 -17.99
N ALA A 172 19.55 -8.67 -18.18
CA ALA A 172 19.17 -8.18 -19.50
C ALA A 172 20.34 -7.42 -20.17
N PRO A 173 20.42 -7.41 -21.52
CA PRO A 173 21.45 -6.68 -22.26
C PRO A 173 21.20 -5.16 -22.29
N VAL A 174 20.15 -4.69 -21.64
CA VAL A 174 19.75 -3.28 -21.55
C VAL A 174 19.79 -2.78 -20.12
N LYS A 175 19.94 -1.47 -19.94
CA LYS A 175 19.94 -0.84 -18.61
C LYS A 175 18.52 -0.68 -18.08
N ALA A 176 18.32 -0.98 -16.80
CA ALA A 176 17.12 -0.63 -16.07
C ALA A 176 17.21 0.83 -15.63
N ILE A 177 16.36 1.70 -16.16
CA ILE A 177 16.34 3.15 -15.88
C ILE A 177 15.05 3.51 -15.15
N VAL A 178 15.17 3.95 -13.91
CA VAL A 178 14.06 4.56 -13.17
C VAL A 178 13.83 5.95 -13.72
N LYS A 179 12.61 6.23 -14.18
CA LYS A 179 12.21 7.54 -14.73
C LYS A 179 11.72 8.49 -13.64
N CYS A 180 11.68 9.79 -14.01
CA CYS A 180 11.23 10.83 -13.11
C CYS A 180 9.72 10.83 -12.91
N ASP A 181 9.30 11.15 -11.69
CA ASP A 181 7.94 11.58 -11.40
C ASP A 181 7.75 13.06 -11.77
N THR A 182 6.55 13.46 -12.09
CA THR A 182 6.13 14.86 -12.15
C THR A 182 5.58 15.26 -10.78
N VAL A 183 6.18 16.30 -10.18
CA VAL A 183 5.69 16.88 -8.94
C VAL A 183 5.66 18.39 -9.05
N LYS A 184 4.54 19.01 -8.70
CA LYS A 184 4.38 20.47 -8.75
C LYS A 184 3.36 20.96 -7.72
N PHE A 185 3.47 22.22 -7.36
CA PHE A 185 2.38 22.93 -6.73
C PHE A 185 1.25 23.11 -7.75
N ASP A 186 0.03 22.84 -7.32
CA ASP A 186 -1.18 22.99 -8.11
C ASP A 186 -2.20 23.73 -7.24
N ASP A 187 -2.28 25.03 -7.42
CA ASP A 187 -2.98 25.96 -6.56
C ASP A 187 -2.52 25.83 -5.07
N THR A 188 -3.39 25.41 -4.18
CA THR A 188 -3.12 25.24 -2.74
C THR A 188 -2.73 23.81 -2.36
N SER A 189 -2.34 23.00 -3.32
CA SER A 189 -2.04 21.57 -3.18
C SER A 189 -0.69 21.19 -3.78
N VAL A 190 -0.25 19.95 -3.52
CA VAL A 190 0.87 19.32 -4.22
C VAL A 190 0.33 18.18 -5.08
N LEU A 191 0.45 18.31 -6.39
CA LEU A 191 0.17 17.27 -7.36
C LEU A 191 1.43 16.46 -7.63
N PHE A 192 1.33 15.14 -7.61
CA PHE A 192 2.42 14.23 -7.93
C PHE A 192 1.91 13.04 -8.74
N TYR A 193 2.64 12.65 -9.79
CA TYR A 193 2.31 11.46 -10.57
C TYR A 193 3.49 10.91 -11.36
N HIS A 194 3.40 9.63 -11.67
CA HIS A 194 4.20 8.92 -12.65
C HIS A 194 3.32 8.49 -13.81
N ARG A 195 3.80 8.64 -15.05
CA ARG A 195 3.16 8.10 -16.24
C ARG A 195 4.13 7.24 -16.99
N ASN A 196 3.76 5.98 -17.20
CA ASN A 196 4.56 5.06 -17.98
C ASN A 196 4.62 5.47 -19.45
N THR A 197 5.82 5.55 -19.98
CA THR A 197 6.08 5.97 -21.37
C THR A 197 7.23 5.16 -21.98
N GLY A 198 7.16 4.90 -23.31
CA GLY A 198 8.23 4.21 -24.04
C GLY A 198 8.30 2.70 -23.76
N GLU A 199 9.47 2.12 -23.99
CA GLU A 199 9.70 0.68 -23.77
C GLU A 199 9.63 0.30 -22.29
N SER A 200 9.08 -0.90 -22.03
CA SER A 200 8.79 -1.39 -20.70
C SER A 200 9.28 -2.84 -20.50
N ALA A 201 9.15 -3.33 -19.28
CA ALA A 201 9.40 -4.75 -18.98
C ALA A 201 8.57 -5.70 -19.85
N PHE A 202 7.36 -5.29 -20.27
CA PHE A 202 6.55 -6.07 -21.20
C PHE A 202 7.23 -6.21 -22.55
N ASP A 203 7.72 -5.11 -23.15
CA ASP A 203 8.39 -5.12 -24.44
C ASP A 203 9.65 -5.98 -24.42
N LEU A 204 10.39 -5.87 -23.30
CA LEU A 204 11.59 -6.66 -23.08
C LEU A 204 11.28 -8.16 -22.96
N ALA A 205 10.21 -8.53 -22.25
CA ALA A 205 9.75 -9.91 -22.11
C ALA A 205 9.28 -10.50 -23.47
N ILE A 206 8.52 -9.73 -24.23
CA ILE A 206 8.09 -10.10 -25.61
C ILE A 206 9.30 -10.43 -26.47
N LYS A 207 10.31 -9.55 -26.50
CA LYS A 207 11.53 -9.74 -27.28
C LYS A 207 12.33 -10.96 -26.80
N GLN A 208 12.56 -11.09 -25.50
CA GLN A 208 13.29 -12.20 -24.90
C GLN A 208 12.63 -13.55 -25.23
N GLN A 209 11.30 -13.58 -25.24
CA GLN A 209 10.52 -14.79 -25.44
C GLN A 209 10.14 -15.02 -26.90
N LYS A 210 10.66 -14.20 -27.84
CA LYS A 210 10.39 -14.31 -29.30
C LYS A 210 8.89 -14.30 -29.63
N LEU A 211 8.14 -13.41 -28.96
CA LEU A 211 6.70 -13.23 -29.11
C LEU A 211 6.34 -12.02 -29.99
N GLU A 212 7.32 -11.35 -30.60
CA GLU A 212 7.11 -10.15 -31.44
C GLU A 212 6.06 -10.36 -32.54
N PRO A 213 5.98 -11.51 -33.24
CA PRO A 213 5.00 -11.71 -34.32
C PRO A 213 3.54 -11.62 -33.86
N ILE A 214 3.27 -11.76 -32.55
CA ILE A 214 1.92 -11.73 -31.98
C ILE A 214 1.77 -10.68 -30.89
N LYS A 215 2.73 -9.75 -30.75
CA LYS A 215 2.79 -8.73 -29.68
C LYS A 215 1.49 -7.95 -29.53
N ASP A 216 0.90 -7.52 -30.64
CA ASP A 216 -0.30 -6.65 -30.64
C ASP A 216 -1.56 -7.36 -30.11
N LYS A 217 -1.51 -8.70 -29.96
CA LYS A 217 -2.62 -9.48 -29.37
C LYS A 217 -2.55 -9.57 -27.85
N PHE A 218 -1.37 -9.29 -27.27
CA PHE A 218 -1.17 -9.36 -25.83
C PHE A 218 -1.72 -8.12 -25.12
N TRP A 219 -2.34 -8.33 -23.99
CA TRP A 219 -2.65 -7.25 -23.06
C TRP A 219 -1.39 -6.76 -22.35
N ASN A 220 -1.15 -5.46 -22.37
CA ASN A 220 -0.03 -4.79 -21.70
C ASN A 220 -0.53 -3.86 -20.60
N PRO A 221 -0.51 -4.26 -19.31
CA PRO A 221 -0.97 -3.45 -18.20
C PRO A 221 0.01 -2.34 -17.77
N ILE A 222 1.17 -2.25 -18.40
CA ILE A 222 2.16 -1.20 -18.09
C ILE A 222 1.92 0.02 -18.99
N ASN A 223 1.47 -0.21 -20.21
CA ASN A 223 1.28 0.85 -21.20
C ASN A 223 0.20 1.87 -20.76
N LYS A 224 0.53 3.16 -20.81
CA LYS A 224 -0.35 4.27 -20.42
C LYS A 224 -0.79 4.27 -18.95
N LEU A 225 -0.29 3.34 -18.12
CA LEU A 225 -0.58 3.37 -16.70
C LEU A 225 -0.03 4.66 -16.11
N THR A 226 -0.92 5.40 -15.44
CA THR A 226 -0.59 6.63 -14.74
C THR A 226 -1.05 6.49 -13.28
N PHE A 227 -0.17 6.81 -12.34
CA PHE A 227 -0.46 6.70 -10.92
C PHE A 227 0.18 7.84 -10.14
N GLY A 228 -0.47 8.25 -9.07
CA GLY A 228 -0.03 9.38 -8.26
C GLY A 228 -1.16 9.88 -7.39
N GLY A 229 -1.21 11.19 -7.16
CA GLY A 229 -2.24 11.79 -6.33
C GLY A 229 -2.02 13.25 -6.02
N ARG A 230 -2.76 13.71 -5.02
CA ARG A 230 -2.73 15.09 -4.53
C ARG A 230 -2.71 15.14 -3.00
N LEU A 231 -1.74 15.89 -2.47
CA LEU A 231 -1.67 16.27 -1.06
C LEU A 231 -2.33 17.65 -0.90
N PHE A 232 -3.32 17.75 -0.04
CA PHE A 232 -3.97 19.03 0.26
C PHE A 232 -4.57 19.05 1.66
N ALA A 233 -4.85 20.25 2.16
CA ALA A 233 -5.59 20.48 3.38
C ALA A 233 -6.30 21.83 3.32
N PRO A 234 -7.47 22.00 3.96
CA PRO A 234 -8.09 23.32 4.12
C PRO A 234 -7.12 24.30 4.81
N ASN A 235 -7.10 25.54 4.35
CA ASN A 235 -6.28 26.62 4.93
C ASN A 235 -4.76 26.37 4.89
N MET A 236 -4.26 25.60 3.94
CA MET A 236 -2.84 25.47 3.64
C MET A 236 -2.51 26.07 2.27
N ILE A 237 -1.29 26.59 2.15
CA ILE A 237 -0.75 27.19 0.93
C ILE A 237 0.67 26.68 0.68
N PRO A 238 1.18 26.74 -0.57
CA PRO A 238 2.57 26.46 -0.87
C PRO A 238 3.54 27.29 -0.03
N ALA A 239 4.57 26.63 0.52
CA ALA A 239 5.59 27.23 1.36
C ALA A 239 7.02 27.05 0.80
N GLY A 240 7.13 26.56 -0.43
CA GLY A 240 8.40 26.37 -1.12
C GLY A 240 8.86 24.92 -1.18
N ASN A 241 10.05 24.74 -1.72
CA ASN A 241 10.67 23.43 -1.89
C ASN A 241 11.74 23.18 -0.83
N THR A 242 11.90 21.93 -0.47
CA THR A 242 12.97 21.42 0.38
C THR A 242 13.76 20.35 -0.35
N GLN A 243 14.92 20.01 0.17
CA GLN A 243 15.70 18.87 -0.29
C GLN A 243 16.48 18.28 0.88
N GLY A 244 16.78 16.99 0.80
CA GLY A 244 17.52 16.33 1.84
C GLY A 244 17.88 14.91 1.46
N LYS A 245 18.37 14.18 2.46
CA LYS A 245 18.67 12.77 2.36
C LYS A 245 18.02 12.03 3.53
N TYR A 246 17.43 10.89 3.25
CA TYR A 246 16.91 9.98 4.27
C TYR A 246 17.45 8.58 3.98
N ALA A 247 18.02 7.93 4.97
CA ALA A 247 18.82 6.72 4.76
C ALA A 247 19.86 6.98 3.64
N SER A 248 19.91 6.12 2.63
CA SER A 248 20.79 6.30 1.45
C SER A 248 20.17 7.11 0.33
N THR A 249 18.94 7.64 0.49
CA THR A 249 18.16 8.19 -0.63
C THR A 249 18.01 9.71 -0.55
N ASP A 250 18.49 10.43 -1.60
CA ASP A 250 18.22 11.85 -1.77
C ASP A 250 16.76 12.09 -2.15
N TYR A 251 16.14 13.14 -1.63
CA TYR A 251 14.77 13.52 -1.96
C TYR A 251 14.64 15.03 -2.23
N LYS A 252 13.59 15.39 -2.97
CA LYS A 252 13.04 16.75 -3.04
C LYS A 252 11.69 16.77 -2.34
N GLY A 253 11.39 17.90 -1.68
CA GLY A 253 10.16 18.14 -0.97
C GLY A 253 9.38 19.32 -1.53
N TRP A 254 8.06 19.22 -1.55
CA TRP A 254 7.10 20.28 -1.85
C TRP A 254 6.26 20.50 -0.60
N GLN A 255 6.45 21.65 0.02
CA GLN A 255 5.92 21.97 1.33
C GLN A 255 4.68 22.87 1.23
N LEU A 256 3.63 22.47 1.95
CA LEU A 256 2.48 23.30 2.27
C LEU A 256 2.59 23.76 3.73
N CYS A 257 2.11 24.95 4.05
CA CYS A 257 1.97 25.40 5.44
C CYS A 257 0.58 25.95 5.73
N SER A 258 0.11 25.81 6.96
CA SER A 258 -1.14 26.42 7.39
C SER A 258 -1.04 27.94 7.34
N ILE A 259 -2.05 28.62 6.78
CA ILE A 259 -2.12 30.10 6.70
C ILE A 259 -2.05 30.67 8.11
N ASN A 260 -2.88 30.16 9.02
CA ASN A 260 -2.91 30.56 10.42
C ASN A 260 -2.68 29.34 11.33
N PRO A 261 -2.09 29.53 12.53
CA PRO A 261 -2.11 28.49 13.56
C PRO A 261 -3.53 28.04 13.89
N SER A 262 -3.75 26.74 14.04
CA SER A 262 -5.05 26.16 14.37
C SER A 262 -4.90 25.01 15.36
N ARG A 263 -5.95 24.75 16.14
CA ARG A 263 -6.02 23.57 17.01
C ARG A 263 -6.40 22.31 16.26
N LYS A 264 -6.86 22.43 15.02
CA LYS A 264 -7.27 21.28 14.18
C LYS A 264 -6.77 21.45 12.76
N HIS A 265 -6.16 20.41 12.23
CA HIS A 265 -5.77 20.31 10.83
C HIS A 265 -6.23 18.97 10.28
N ASN A 266 -6.79 18.97 9.06
CA ASN A 266 -7.22 17.79 8.36
C ASN A 266 -6.49 17.71 7.01
N ILE A 267 -5.52 16.84 6.90
CA ILE A 267 -4.71 16.66 5.70
C ILE A 267 -5.19 15.42 4.96
N LYS A 268 -5.27 15.50 3.65
CA LYS A 268 -5.66 14.40 2.79
C LYS A 268 -4.62 14.14 1.72
N VAL A 269 -4.40 12.86 1.42
CA VAL A 269 -3.67 12.43 0.23
C VAL A 269 -4.64 11.58 -0.57
N VAL A 270 -5.19 12.15 -1.64
CA VAL A 270 -6.03 11.42 -2.59
C VAL A 270 -5.12 10.81 -3.65
N MET A 271 -5.30 9.53 -3.92
CA MET A 271 -4.48 8.77 -4.87
C MET A 271 -5.33 8.29 -6.05
N HIS A 272 -4.74 8.28 -7.25
CA HIS A 272 -5.40 7.78 -8.44
C HIS A 272 -4.47 6.90 -9.26
N THR A 273 -4.98 5.80 -9.77
CA THR A 273 -4.26 4.86 -10.64
C THR A 273 -5.19 4.44 -11.77
N ALA A 274 -4.84 4.78 -13.00
CA ALA A 274 -5.66 4.51 -14.17
C ALA A 274 -4.82 4.32 -15.44
N TYR A 275 -5.40 3.63 -16.44
CA TYR A 275 -4.95 3.62 -17.83
C TYR A 275 -5.62 4.79 -18.54
N ALA A 276 -4.91 5.90 -18.68
CA ALA A 276 -5.45 7.11 -19.29
C ALA A 276 -4.79 7.43 -20.65
N GLU A 277 -5.56 7.86 -21.62
CA GLU A 277 -5.02 8.24 -22.93
C GLU A 277 -4.18 9.51 -22.84
N SER A 278 -4.52 10.42 -21.93
CA SER A 278 -3.79 11.66 -21.68
C SER A 278 -3.63 11.95 -20.19
N ILE A 279 -2.74 12.88 -19.88
CA ILE A 279 -2.61 13.41 -18.50
C ILE A 279 -3.86 14.19 -18.11
N ASP A 280 -4.48 14.91 -19.04
CA ASP A 280 -5.68 15.71 -18.76
C ASP A 280 -6.86 14.82 -18.36
N GLU A 281 -7.04 13.67 -19.00
CA GLU A 281 -8.02 12.65 -18.62
C GLU A 281 -7.76 12.14 -17.18
N TRP A 282 -6.53 11.75 -16.89
CA TRP A 282 -6.15 11.30 -15.56
C TRP A 282 -6.38 12.37 -14.48
N LEU A 283 -6.05 13.63 -14.77
CA LEU A 283 -6.27 14.77 -13.87
C LEU A 283 -7.77 15.03 -13.64
N GLN A 284 -8.59 14.87 -14.66
CA GLN A 284 -10.04 14.98 -14.55
C GLN A 284 -10.59 13.91 -13.60
N GLU A 285 -10.22 12.64 -13.79
CA GLU A 285 -10.64 11.52 -12.93
C GLU A 285 -10.17 11.68 -11.47
N LEU A 286 -8.93 12.17 -11.25
CA LEU A 286 -8.44 12.52 -9.93
C LEU A 286 -9.32 13.59 -9.28
N SER A 287 -9.64 14.67 -10.01
CA SER A 287 -10.46 15.78 -9.51
C SER A 287 -11.90 15.37 -9.21
N GLU A 288 -12.48 14.48 -10.00
CA GLU A 288 -13.80 13.89 -9.73
C GLU A 288 -13.80 13.04 -8.46
N THR A 289 -12.74 12.25 -8.27
CA THR A 289 -12.51 11.45 -7.05
C THR A 289 -12.40 12.35 -5.81
N GLU A 290 -11.64 13.44 -5.89
CA GLU A 290 -11.51 14.42 -4.82
C GLU A 290 -12.84 15.06 -4.44
N LYS A 291 -13.61 15.54 -5.42
CA LYS A 291 -14.94 16.13 -5.20
C LYS A 291 -15.88 15.16 -4.50
N LYS A 292 -15.89 13.90 -4.93
CA LYS A 292 -16.69 12.84 -4.31
C LYS A 292 -16.29 12.60 -2.84
N ILE A 293 -15.00 12.55 -2.55
CA ILE A 293 -14.47 12.35 -1.20
C ILE A 293 -14.87 13.53 -0.29
N ILE A 294 -14.65 14.76 -0.74
CA ILE A 294 -14.96 15.97 0.03
C ILE A 294 -16.47 16.05 0.33
N ALA A 295 -17.31 15.78 -0.65
CA ALA A 295 -18.78 15.83 -0.48
C ALA A 295 -19.31 14.80 0.52
N ASN A 296 -18.61 13.68 0.73
CA ASN A 296 -19.07 12.54 1.52
C ASN A 296 -18.26 12.28 2.80
N GLU A 297 -17.42 13.20 3.23
CA GLU A 297 -16.41 13.01 4.29
C GLU A 297 -16.94 12.35 5.57
N LYS A 298 -18.10 12.81 6.07
CA LYS A 298 -18.71 12.26 7.29
C LYS A 298 -19.19 10.81 7.13
N SER A 299 -19.71 10.45 5.96
CA SER A 299 -20.21 9.08 5.69
C SER A 299 -19.05 8.11 5.46
N ILE A 300 -17.98 8.56 4.84
CA ILE A 300 -16.75 7.80 4.55
C ILE A 300 -16.14 7.21 5.83
N ARG A 301 -15.90 8.03 6.87
CA ARG A 301 -15.36 7.52 8.14
C ARG A 301 -16.26 6.48 8.79
N LYS A 302 -17.58 6.71 8.79
CA LYS A 302 -18.54 5.75 9.34
C LYS A 302 -18.55 4.43 8.58
N ALA A 303 -18.48 4.48 7.24
CA ALA A 303 -18.44 3.28 6.40
C ALA A 303 -17.15 2.47 6.62
N THR A 304 -15.99 3.14 6.69
CA THR A 304 -14.69 2.53 6.99
C THR A 304 -14.69 1.83 8.36
N LEU A 305 -15.19 2.50 9.41
CA LEU A 305 -15.29 1.90 10.75
C LEU A 305 -16.23 0.69 10.76
N LYS A 306 -17.37 0.78 10.06
CA LYS A 306 -18.28 -0.35 9.94
C LYS A 306 -17.60 -1.54 9.26
N TRP A 307 -16.86 -1.29 8.16
CA TRP A 307 -16.17 -2.35 7.45
C TRP A 307 -15.14 -3.07 8.33
N TRP A 308 -14.32 -2.34 9.09
CA TRP A 308 -13.35 -2.93 10.01
C TRP A 308 -14.03 -3.78 11.09
N ASN A 309 -15.14 -3.31 11.66
CA ASN A 309 -15.92 -4.10 12.62
C ASN A 309 -16.47 -5.39 12.00
N ASP A 310 -17.08 -5.29 10.82
CA ASP A 310 -17.62 -6.46 10.10
C ASP A 310 -16.50 -7.45 9.72
N PHE A 311 -15.32 -6.97 9.35
CA PHE A 311 -14.13 -7.79 9.06
C PHE A 311 -13.67 -8.57 10.30
N TRP A 312 -13.57 -7.95 11.44
CA TRP A 312 -13.14 -8.60 12.66
C TRP A 312 -14.21 -9.56 13.24
N ASP A 313 -15.49 -9.33 12.96
CA ASP A 313 -16.58 -10.23 13.34
C ASP A 313 -16.55 -11.56 12.58
N ARG A 314 -15.83 -11.67 11.44
CA ARG A 314 -15.75 -12.91 10.63
C ARG A 314 -14.95 -14.01 11.31
N SER A 315 -13.80 -13.67 11.86
CA SER A 315 -12.85 -14.64 12.43
C SER A 315 -11.83 -13.96 13.34
N TYR A 316 -11.46 -14.66 14.38
CA TYR A 316 -10.37 -14.27 15.27
C TYR A 316 -9.81 -15.49 16.01
N ILE A 317 -8.56 -15.41 16.42
CA ILE A 317 -7.90 -16.41 17.27
C ILE A 317 -7.28 -15.65 18.44
N PHE A 318 -7.77 -15.90 19.65
CA PHE A 318 -7.24 -15.34 20.87
C PHE A 318 -6.43 -16.38 21.61
N ILE A 319 -5.19 -16.04 21.95
CA ILE A 319 -4.25 -16.91 22.66
C ILE A 319 -3.60 -16.08 23.76
N ASP A 320 -3.85 -16.45 25.03
CA ASP A 320 -3.30 -15.78 26.22
C ASP A 320 -3.44 -14.25 26.17
N ASN A 321 -4.60 -13.75 25.76
CA ASN A 321 -4.79 -12.32 25.46
C ASN A 321 -5.50 -11.52 26.56
N ASP A 322 -5.60 -12.03 27.78
CA ASP A 322 -6.23 -11.33 28.89
C ASP A 322 -5.44 -10.05 29.28
N ILE A 323 -4.14 -10.13 29.18
CA ILE A 323 -3.21 -9.01 29.44
C ILE A 323 -2.16 -8.99 28.32
N PRO A 324 -1.90 -7.83 27.70
CA PRO A 324 -0.79 -7.70 26.73
C PRO A 324 0.55 -8.09 27.35
N ASP A 325 1.21 -9.10 26.82
CA ASP A 325 2.53 -9.53 27.28
C ASP A 325 3.45 -9.85 26.09
N PRO A 326 4.24 -8.87 25.61
CA PRO A 326 5.19 -9.07 24.53
C PRO A 326 6.28 -10.13 24.79
N LYS A 327 6.46 -10.59 26.04
CA LYS A 327 7.41 -11.63 26.38
C LYS A 327 6.79 -13.03 26.35
N ASN A 328 5.47 -13.13 26.36
CA ASN A 328 4.75 -14.39 26.27
C ASN A 328 4.67 -14.84 24.79
N GLU A 329 5.36 -15.93 24.45
CA GLU A 329 5.39 -16.48 23.09
C GLU A 329 4.00 -16.85 22.56
N LYS A 330 3.08 -17.34 23.39
CA LYS A 330 1.71 -17.68 23.01
C LYS A 330 0.93 -16.42 22.65
N TRP A 331 1.03 -15.38 23.46
CA TRP A 331 0.44 -14.08 23.15
C TRP A 331 0.98 -13.51 21.83
N GLN A 332 2.30 -13.63 21.59
CA GLN A 332 2.91 -13.19 20.31
C GLN A 332 2.35 -13.94 19.12
N VAL A 333 2.06 -15.24 19.20
CA VAL A 333 1.43 -16.01 18.12
C VAL A 333 0.05 -15.44 17.82
N GLY A 334 -0.79 -15.19 18.83
CA GLY A 334 -2.11 -14.57 18.67
C GLY A 334 -2.02 -13.18 18.03
N ARG A 335 -1.14 -12.31 18.55
CA ARG A 335 -0.90 -10.99 17.99
C ARG A 335 -0.44 -11.05 16.52
N ASN A 336 0.53 -11.90 16.20
CA ASN A 336 1.07 -12.00 14.85
C ASN A 336 0.00 -12.48 13.84
N TYR A 337 -0.89 -13.37 14.26
CA TYR A 337 -2.05 -13.76 13.44
C TYR A 337 -2.96 -12.58 13.15
N GLN A 338 -3.31 -11.76 14.15
CA GLN A 338 -4.18 -10.60 13.95
C GLN A 338 -3.51 -9.52 13.08
N VAL A 339 -2.23 -9.23 13.33
CA VAL A 339 -1.48 -8.26 12.52
C VAL A 339 -1.34 -8.74 11.07
N PHE A 340 -1.11 -10.02 10.84
CA PHE A 340 -1.09 -10.60 9.50
C PHE A 340 -2.43 -10.42 8.78
N ARG A 341 -3.56 -10.76 9.43
CA ARG A 341 -4.90 -10.53 8.87
C ARG A 341 -5.14 -9.04 8.59
N TYR A 342 -4.74 -8.16 9.52
CA TYR A 342 -4.82 -6.71 9.31
C TYR A 342 -4.08 -6.26 8.05
N GLN A 343 -2.83 -6.70 7.87
CA GLN A 343 -2.04 -6.35 6.69
C GLN A 343 -2.66 -6.85 5.38
N LEU A 344 -3.28 -8.04 5.39
CA LEU A 344 -4.04 -8.54 4.24
C LEU A 344 -5.27 -7.68 3.95
N ALA A 345 -5.99 -7.28 5.00
CA ALA A 345 -7.16 -6.42 4.93
C ALA A 345 -6.85 -5.02 4.38
N CYS A 346 -5.63 -4.52 4.54
CA CYS A 346 -5.19 -3.26 3.94
C CYS A 346 -5.16 -3.31 2.40
N ASN A 347 -5.16 -4.49 1.78
CA ASN A 347 -5.28 -4.68 0.33
C ASN A 347 -6.55 -5.48 -0.05
N ALA A 348 -7.63 -5.33 0.73
CA ALA A 348 -8.87 -6.10 0.54
C ALA A 348 -9.49 -5.91 -0.85
N TYR A 349 -9.38 -4.71 -1.41
CA TYR A 349 -9.96 -4.31 -2.70
C TYR A 349 -8.91 -3.86 -3.71
N GLY A 350 -7.65 -4.28 -3.50
CA GLY A 350 -6.57 -3.99 -4.44
C GLY A 350 -6.82 -4.55 -5.84
N SER A 351 -6.41 -3.81 -6.85
CA SER A 351 -6.44 -4.25 -8.25
C SER A 351 -5.46 -5.40 -8.55
N TYR A 352 -4.47 -5.58 -7.67
CA TYR A 352 -3.48 -6.66 -7.73
C TYR A 352 -3.39 -7.39 -6.40
N PRO A 353 -2.95 -8.67 -6.41
CA PRO A 353 -2.78 -9.45 -5.21
C PRO A 353 -1.80 -8.82 -4.23
N THR A 354 -2.04 -9.05 -2.93
CA THR A 354 -1.06 -8.71 -1.89
C THR A 354 0.26 -9.44 -2.14
N LYS A 355 1.35 -8.71 -2.19
CA LYS A 355 2.69 -9.27 -2.39
C LYS A 355 3.15 -10.02 -1.14
N PHE A 356 3.63 -11.25 -1.30
CA PHE A 356 4.19 -12.04 -0.19
C PHE A 356 5.45 -11.40 0.44
N ASN A 357 6.16 -10.58 -0.33
CA ASN A 357 7.42 -9.94 0.04
C ASN A 357 7.19 -8.52 0.56
N GLY A 358 6.37 -8.37 1.60
CA GLY A 358 6.16 -7.12 2.34
C GLY A 358 4.86 -6.38 2.02
N GLY A 359 3.96 -6.93 1.22
CA GLY A 359 2.65 -6.30 0.94
C GLY A 359 2.79 -4.87 0.44
N LEU A 360 2.12 -3.92 1.10
CA LEU A 360 2.20 -2.48 0.87
C LEU A 360 3.18 -1.76 1.83
N PHE A 361 3.93 -2.50 2.68
CA PHE A 361 4.62 -1.98 3.87
C PHE A 361 6.14 -2.14 3.86
N THR A 362 6.79 -2.13 2.69
CA THR A 362 8.26 -2.14 2.63
C THR A 362 8.86 -0.86 3.23
N THR A 363 10.06 -0.97 3.78
CA THR A 363 10.84 0.12 4.39
C THR A 363 12.17 0.31 3.68
N ASP A 364 13.02 1.21 4.17
CA ASP A 364 14.35 1.42 3.61
C ASP A 364 15.23 0.17 3.79
N PRO A 365 15.74 -0.40 2.71
CA PRO A 365 16.46 -1.67 2.75
C PRO A 365 17.81 -1.56 3.49
N GLU A 366 18.41 -0.38 3.57
CA GLU A 366 19.66 -0.11 4.29
C GLU A 366 19.57 -0.47 5.78
N TYR A 367 18.42 -0.27 6.41
CA TYR A 367 18.24 -0.61 7.82
C TYR A 367 18.16 -2.12 8.08
N ILE A 368 17.84 -2.91 7.05
CA ILE A 368 17.86 -4.38 7.10
C ILE A 368 19.27 -4.90 6.78
N ASN A 369 19.90 -4.31 5.75
CA ASN A 369 21.25 -4.66 5.33
C ASN A 369 21.99 -3.41 4.81
N LYS A 370 23.02 -2.99 5.52
CA LYS A 370 23.82 -1.79 5.21
C LYS A 370 24.43 -1.77 3.80
N SER A 371 24.54 -2.93 3.13
CA SER A 371 24.99 -2.99 1.73
C SER A 371 23.90 -2.63 0.72
N PHE A 372 22.66 -2.51 1.13
CA PHE A 372 21.51 -2.19 0.29
C PHE A 372 21.25 -0.68 0.28
N ASN A 373 22.17 0.08 -0.28
CA ASN A 373 22.09 1.53 -0.45
C ASN A 373 21.08 1.89 -1.55
N TYR A 374 19.85 1.38 -1.47
CA TYR A 374 18.80 1.55 -2.47
C TYR A 374 17.67 2.41 -1.91
N SER A 375 16.84 2.92 -2.81
CA SER A 375 15.66 3.68 -2.43
C SER A 375 14.63 2.80 -1.69
N PRO A 376 13.67 3.40 -0.97
CA PRO A 376 12.60 2.65 -0.30
C PRO A 376 11.64 1.95 -1.27
N ASP A 377 11.81 2.12 -2.59
CA ASP A 377 11.11 1.35 -3.62
C ASP A 377 11.68 -0.08 -3.78
N PHE A 378 12.88 -0.32 -3.25
CA PHE A 378 13.51 -1.63 -3.37
C PHE A 378 12.68 -2.73 -2.70
N ARG A 379 12.48 -3.78 -3.47
CA ARG A 379 11.79 -4.99 -3.03
C ARG A 379 12.50 -6.21 -3.61
N LYS A 380 13.08 -7.01 -2.74
CA LYS A 380 13.70 -8.27 -3.14
C LYS A 380 12.66 -9.21 -3.74
N TRP A 381 13.03 -9.99 -4.74
CA TRP A 381 12.17 -10.92 -5.51
C TRP A 381 11.08 -10.25 -6.36
N GLY A 382 11.30 -9.01 -6.78
CA GLY A 382 10.48 -8.29 -7.75
C GLY A 382 9.29 -7.55 -7.18
N GLY A 383 9.01 -6.40 -7.80
CA GLY A 383 7.83 -5.58 -7.54
C GLY A 383 6.59 -6.12 -8.26
N GLY A 384 6.63 -6.13 -9.59
CA GLY A 384 5.54 -6.61 -10.44
C GLY A 384 5.54 -8.10 -10.75
N SER A 385 6.49 -8.86 -10.20
CA SER A 385 6.53 -10.32 -10.35
C SER A 385 5.74 -11.02 -9.25
N PHE A 386 5.00 -12.06 -9.59
CA PHE A 386 4.19 -12.86 -8.68
C PHE A 386 4.58 -14.33 -8.76
N THR A 387 4.76 -14.98 -7.61
CA THR A 387 5.17 -16.38 -7.49
C THR A 387 4.00 -17.19 -6.95
N ALA A 388 3.50 -18.15 -7.72
CA ALA A 388 2.29 -18.92 -7.37
C ALA A 388 2.40 -19.62 -6.01
N GLN A 389 3.56 -20.21 -5.72
CA GLN A 389 3.80 -20.88 -4.43
C GLN A 389 3.67 -19.90 -3.25
N ASN A 390 4.25 -18.73 -3.35
CA ASN A 390 4.23 -17.74 -2.25
C ASN A 390 2.86 -17.08 -2.10
N GLN A 391 2.09 -16.92 -3.20
CA GLN A 391 0.74 -16.38 -3.17
C GLN A 391 -0.22 -17.28 -2.36
N ARG A 392 0.00 -18.60 -2.33
CA ARG A 392 -0.78 -19.53 -1.50
C ARG A 392 -0.70 -19.18 -0.02
N LEU A 393 0.46 -18.77 0.48
CA LEU A 393 0.67 -18.38 1.87
C LEU A 393 -0.14 -17.13 2.27
N VAL A 394 -0.43 -16.28 1.29
CA VAL A 394 -1.22 -15.05 1.47
C VAL A 394 -2.72 -15.36 1.44
N TYR A 395 -3.19 -16.17 0.48
CA TYR A 395 -4.61 -16.32 0.18
C TYR A 395 -5.28 -17.54 0.82
N TRP A 396 -4.57 -18.64 1.06
CA TRP A 396 -5.18 -19.81 1.72
C TRP A 396 -5.70 -19.58 3.14
N PRO A 397 -5.05 -18.76 3.99
CA PRO A 397 -5.60 -18.40 5.28
C PRO A 397 -6.97 -17.73 5.20
N MET A 398 -7.26 -16.98 4.12
CA MET A 398 -8.53 -16.30 3.90
C MET A 398 -9.69 -17.29 3.73
N LEU A 399 -9.42 -18.51 3.23
CA LEU A 399 -10.43 -19.58 3.15
C LEU A 399 -10.91 -20.01 4.55
N LYS A 400 -10.01 -20.02 5.53
CA LYS A 400 -10.34 -20.39 6.91
C LYS A 400 -10.97 -19.24 7.70
N SER A 401 -10.55 -17.99 7.41
CA SER A 401 -11.10 -16.82 8.09
C SER A 401 -12.41 -16.31 7.50
N GLY A 402 -12.85 -16.85 6.34
CA GLY A 402 -14.07 -16.41 5.66
C GLY A 402 -13.92 -15.05 4.95
N ASP A 403 -12.69 -14.61 4.67
CA ASP A 403 -12.38 -13.33 4.01
C ASP A 403 -12.45 -13.47 2.47
N PHE A 404 -13.52 -14.10 1.95
CA PHE A 404 -13.64 -14.47 0.52
C PHE A 404 -13.70 -13.27 -0.42
N ASP A 405 -14.29 -12.15 0.01
CA ASP A 405 -14.35 -10.91 -0.77
C ASP A 405 -12.96 -10.34 -1.06
N MET A 406 -12.00 -10.56 -0.15
CA MET A 406 -10.61 -10.13 -0.31
C MET A 406 -9.80 -11.00 -1.29
N MET A 407 -10.32 -12.18 -1.65
CA MET A 407 -9.66 -13.09 -2.60
C MET A 407 -9.86 -12.69 -4.05
N LYS A 408 -10.78 -11.75 -4.32
CA LYS A 408 -11.12 -11.32 -5.68
C LYS A 408 -9.91 -10.85 -6.46
N SER A 409 -9.01 -10.08 -5.84
CA SER A 409 -7.78 -9.58 -6.49
C SER A 409 -6.88 -10.70 -7.01
N GLN A 410 -6.82 -11.85 -6.32
CA GLN A 410 -6.06 -13.03 -6.75
C GLN A 410 -6.69 -13.71 -7.97
N PHE A 411 -8.01 -13.85 -7.99
CA PHE A 411 -8.70 -14.49 -9.12
C PHE A 411 -8.74 -13.58 -10.35
N ASP A 412 -9.06 -12.31 -10.16
CA ASP A 412 -9.05 -11.32 -11.24
C ASP A 412 -7.66 -11.20 -11.88
N PHE A 413 -6.59 -11.26 -11.09
CA PHE A 413 -5.21 -11.22 -11.57
C PHE A 413 -4.94 -12.30 -12.63
N TYR A 414 -5.23 -13.56 -12.33
CA TYR A 414 -5.02 -14.65 -13.30
C TYR A 414 -6.02 -14.58 -14.47
N ASN A 415 -7.27 -14.22 -14.20
CA ASN A 415 -8.29 -14.10 -15.23
C ASN A 415 -7.96 -13.00 -16.25
N ASN A 416 -7.47 -11.86 -15.80
CA ASN A 416 -7.07 -10.76 -16.70
C ASN A 416 -5.91 -11.13 -17.61
N MET A 417 -5.04 -12.05 -17.18
CA MET A 417 -3.90 -12.51 -17.94
C MET A 417 -4.14 -13.80 -18.74
N LEU A 418 -5.35 -14.37 -18.66
CA LEU A 418 -5.67 -15.64 -19.31
C LEU A 418 -5.38 -15.61 -20.80
N ASN A 419 -5.82 -14.57 -21.51
CA ASN A 419 -5.55 -14.41 -22.93
C ASN A 419 -4.03 -14.43 -23.26
N ASN A 420 -3.22 -13.78 -22.43
CA ASN A 420 -1.77 -13.76 -22.64
C ASN A 420 -1.16 -15.17 -22.47
N ALA A 421 -1.64 -15.94 -21.50
CA ALA A 421 -1.19 -17.31 -21.28
C ALA A 421 -1.64 -18.26 -22.40
N GLU A 422 -2.84 -18.08 -22.95
CA GLU A 422 -3.36 -18.85 -24.09
C GLU A 422 -2.59 -18.54 -25.39
N LEU A 423 -2.34 -17.27 -25.69
CA LEU A 423 -1.53 -16.85 -26.83
C LEU A 423 -0.13 -17.43 -26.79
N ARG A 424 0.50 -17.43 -25.60
CA ARG A 424 1.81 -18.04 -25.41
C ARG A 424 1.77 -19.56 -25.64
N SER A 425 0.76 -20.24 -25.09
CA SER A 425 0.60 -21.69 -25.27
C SER A 425 0.42 -22.07 -26.74
N MET A 426 -0.42 -21.34 -27.47
CA MET A 426 -0.62 -21.55 -28.90
C MET A 426 0.67 -21.29 -29.70
N HIS A 427 1.40 -20.20 -29.38
CA HIS A 427 2.61 -19.84 -30.10
C HIS A 427 3.74 -20.86 -29.93
N TYR A 428 3.94 -21.38 -28.70
CA TYR A 428 5.05 -22.30 -28.41
C TYR A 428 4.74 -23.75 -28.66
N TRP A 429 3.51 -24.19 -28.41
CA TRP A 429 3.15 -25.61 -28.44
C TRP A 429 2.07 -25.97 -29.46
N GLY A 430 1.48 -25.00 -30.15
CA GLY A 430 0.50 -25.19 -31.20
C GLY A 430 -0.83 -25.81 -30.75
N HIS A 431 -1.19 -25.68 -29.46
CA HIS A 431 -2.45 -26.20 -28.93
C HIS A 431 -3.19 -25.17 -28.08
N GLN A 432 -4.49 -25.38 -27.88
CA GLN A 432 -5.34 -24.61 -27.00
C GLN A 432 -5.01 -24.90 -25.52
N GLY A 433 -5.26 -23.93 -24.68
CA GLY A 433 -5.03 -23.98 -23.22
C GLY A 433 -4.14 -22.87 -22.73
N ALA A 434 -4.12 -22.69 -21.43
CA ALA A 434 -3.33 -21.65 -20.77
C ALA A 434 -2.27 -22.28 -19.85
N CYS A 435 -1.07 -21.72 -19.87
CA CYS A 435 0.01 -22.14 -18.99
C CYS A 435 0.65 -20.93 -18.34
N PHE A 436 0.61 -20.89 -17.01
CA PHE A 436 1.35 -19.94 -16.19
C PHE A 436 2.57 -20.65 -15.60
N THR A 437 3.74 -20.01 -15.64
CA THR A 437 4.92 -20.49 -14.94
C THR A 437 4.81 -20.21 -13.45
N GLU A 438 5.69 -20.81 -12.64
CA GLU A 438 5.73 -20.58 -11.19
C GLU A 438 5.88 -19.10 -10.85
N GLN A 439 6.68 -18.35 -11.62
CA GLN A 439 6.87 -16.94 -11.45
C GLN A 439 6.50 -16.18 -12.74
N ILE A 440 5.56 -15.26 -12.63
CA ILE A 440 5.06 -14.46 -13.74
C ILE A 440 5.14 -12.97 -13.41
N GLU A 441 5.28 -12.15 -14.45
CA GLU A 441 5.10 -10.70 -14.36
C GLU A 441 3.60 -10.35 -14.32
N ASN A 442 3.25 -9.13 -13.98
CA ASN A 442 1.86 -8.67 -13.86
C ASN A 442 1.07 -8.68 -15.19
N PHE A 443 1.73 -9.01 -16.29
CA PHE A 443 1.13 -9.25 -17.62
C PHE A 443 1.09 -10.74 -18.01
N GLY A 444 1.34 -11.66 -17.07
CA GLY A 444 1.14 -13.11 -17.22
C GLY A 444 2.23 -13.85 -17.98
N LEU A 445 3.26 -13.18 -18.47
CA LEU A 445 4.43 -13.83 -19.06
C LEU A 445 5.44 -14.22 -17.98
N PRO A 446 6.21 -15.29 -18.18
CA PRO A 446 7.30 -15.66 -17.29
C PRO A 446 8.28 -14.50 -17.06
N VAL A 447 8.83 -14.42 -15.86
CA VAL A 447 9.89 -13.45 -15.57
C VAL A 447 11.13 -13.73 -16.42
N GLY A 448 11.83 -12.67 -16.83
CA GLY A 448 13.03 -12.79 -17.68
C GLY A 448 14.14 -13.63 -17.08
N PHE A 449 14.21 -13.72 -15.78
CA PHE A 449 15.15 -14.56 -15.05
C PHE A 449 14.97 -16.06 -15.34
N GLU A 450 13.75 -16.56 -15.59
CA GLU A 450 13.50 -17.96 -15.98
C GLU A 450 13.91 -18.26 -17.43
N TYR A 451 14.09 -17.22 -18.23
CA TYR A 451 14.59 -17.29 -19.62
C TYR A 451 16.00 -16.73 -19.68
N SER A 452 16.99 -17.56 -19.90
CA SER A 452 18.35 -17.08 -20.07
C SER A 452 18.45 -16.15 -21.29
N TRP A 453 19.08 -15.00 -21.15
CA TRP A 453 19.47 -14.13 -22.27
C TRP A 453 20.55 -14.75 -23.18
N LYS A 454 21.20 -15.82 -22.74
CA LYS A 454 22.21 -16.57 -23.43
C LYS A 454 21.72 -17.96 -23.82
N ARG A 455 20.45 -18.12 -24.14
CA ARG A 455 19.96 -19.44 -24.58
C ARG A 455 20.74 -19.92 -25.79
N PRO A 456 21.14 -21.21 -25.81
CA PRO A 456 21.49 -21.87 -27.07
C PRO A 456 20.30 -21.78 -28.02
N GLU A 457 20.59 -21.58 -29.28
CA GLU A 457 19.60 -21.59 -30.37
C GLU A 457 18.85 -22.92 -30.45
#